data_5098089345debdad7d925dcd878254db
#
_entry.id   5098089345debdad7d925dcd878254db
#
_cell.length_a   1.000
_cell.length_b   1.000
_cell.length_c   1.000
_cell.angle_alpha   90.00
_cell.angle_beta   90.00
_cell.angle_gamma   90.00
#
_symmetry.space_group_name_H-M   'P 1'
#
loop_
_entity.id
_entity.type
_entity.pdbx_description
1 polymer ?
#
loop_
_entity_poly.entity_id
_entity_poly.type
_entity_poly.pdbx_seq_one_letter_code
_entity_poly.pdbx_strand_id
1 'polypeptide(L)'
;MKFILTESQFIDLFFKRRFARIDELVDKKMRYYPPCDYTYDPYYGFYDYYGDIRNAVIYEIITDDLKLSFGDDMEKIDNFSESANEWMFEPFYDKVKGYFDGVIEKGCEE
;
A
#
# COMPACT_ATOMS: atom_id res chain seq x y z
N MET A 1 11.53 -32.34 -9.38
CA MET A 1 12.22 -31.55 -8.37
C MET A 1 11.27 -30.50 -7.82
N LYS A 2 11.05 -30.51 -6.53
CA LYS A 2 10.20 -29.50 -5.90
C LYS A 2 11.05 -28.32 -5.48
N PHE A 3 10.69 -27.14 -5.96
CA PHE A 3 11.27 -25.91 -5.47
C PHE A 3 10.55 -25.50 -4.19
N ILE A 4 11.29 -25.41 -3.10
CA ILE A 4 10.78 -24.87 -1.86
C ILE A 4 11.19 -23.42 -1.81
N LEU A 5 10.21 -22.54 -2.01
CA LEU A 5 10.45 -21.09 -1.85
C LEU A 5 10.39 -20.74 -0.37
N THR A 6 11.28 -19.87 0.07
CA THR A 6 11.15 -19.26 1.39
C THR A 6 9.91 -18.38 1.38
N GLU A 7 9.37 -18.07 2.55
CA GLU A 7 8.22 -17.17 2.66
C GLU A 7 8.53 -15.81 2.02
N SER A 8 9.73 -15.30 2.25
CA SER A 8 10.20 -14.04 1.66
C SER A 8 10.22 -14.10 0.14
N GLN A 9 10.73 -15.18 -0.45
CA GLN A 9 10.76 -15.37 -1.90
C GLN A 9 9.35 -15.46 -2.49
N PHE A 10 8.45 -16.16 -1.81
CA PHE A 10 7.07 -16.28 -2.23
C PHE A 10 6.39 -14.91 -2.28
N ILE A 11 6.56 -14.11 -1.23
CA ILE A 11 5.94 -12.78 -1.15
C ILE A 11 6.51 -11.86 -2.23
N ASP A 12 7.83 -11.86 -2.43
CA ASP A 12 8.46 -11.07 -3.48
C ASP A 12 7.91 -11.42 -4.86
N LEU A 13 7.81 -12.70 -5.17
CA LEU A 13 7.26 -13.17 -6.44
C LEU A 13 5.77 -12.83 -6.57
N PHE A 14 5.03 -12.94 -5.49
CA PHE A 14 3.61 -12.58 -5.44
C PHE A 14 3.40 -11.12 -5.86
N PHE A 15 4.18 -10.21 -5.28
CA PHE A 15 4.08 -8.79 -5.59
C PHE A 15 4.53 -8.46 -7.01
N LYS A 16 5.61 -9.08 -7.48
CA LYS A 16 6.07 -8.88 -8.85
C LYS A 16 5.02 -9.25 -9.88
N ARG A 17 4.33 -10.36 -9.67
CA ARG A 17 3.27 -10.82 -10.57
C ARG A 17 2.04 -9.94 -10.53
N ARG A 18 1.81 -9.25 -9.42
CA ARG A 18 0.63 -8.42 -9.21
C ARG A 18 0.94 -6.92 -9.24
N PHE A 19 2.09 -6.55 -9.78
CA PHE A 19 2.49 -5.14 -9.79
C PHE A 19 1.42 -4.26 -10.44
N ALA A 20 0.90 -4.66 -11.61
CA ALA A 20 -0.11 -3.88 -12.32
C ALA A 20 -1.40 -3.72 -11.50
N ARG A 21 -1.84 -4.78 -10.83
CA ARG A 21 -3.01 -4.73 -9.96
C ARG A 21 -2.77 -3.80 -8.77
N ILE A 22 -1.60 -3.91 -8.15
CA ILE A 22 -1.26 -3.07 -6.99
C ILE A 22 -1.17 -1.61 -7.41
N ASP A 23 -0.59 -1.34 -8.57
CA ASP A 23 -0.49 0.01 -9.12
C ASP A 23 -1.89 0.62 -9.35
N GLU A 24 -2.83 -0.15 -9.87
CA GLU A 24 -4.22 0.28 -10.02
C GLU A 24 -4.89 0.53 -8.68
N LEU A 25 -4.64 -0.32 -7.68
CA LEU A 25 -5.17 -0.14 -6.34
C LEU A 25 -4.62 1.13 -5.67
N VAL A 26 -3.32 1.40 -5.87
CA VAL A 26 -2.71 2.64 -5.36
C VAL A 26 -3.41 3.85 -5.97
N ASP A 27 -3.63 3.86 -7.29
CA ASP A 27 -4.34 4.95 -7.96
C ASP A 27 -5.75 5.13 -7.40
N LYS A 28 -6.47 4.03 -7.22
CA LYS A 28 -7.82 4.04 -6.68
C LYS A 28 -7.85 4.62 -5.26
N LYS A 29 -6.92 4.20 -4.41
CA LYS A 29 -6.87 4.67 -3.02
C LYS A 29 -6.42 6.12 -2.93
N MET A 30 -5.52 6.57 -3.81
CA MET A 30 -5.15 7.99 -3.88
C MET A 30 -6.35 8.88 -4.19
N ARG A 31 -7.25 8.42 -5.06
CA ARG A 31 -8.48 9.16 -5.36
C ARG A 31 -9.48 9.10 -4.22
N TYR A 32 -9.48 8.02 -3.46
CA TYR A 32 -10.37 7.85 -2.31
C TYR A 32 -9.95 8.69 -1.10
N TYR A 33 -8.64 8.76 -0.84
CA TYR A 33 -8.11 9.52 0.29
C TYR A 33 -7.63 10.90 -0.20
N PRO A 34 -8.30 11.99 0.18
CA PRO A 34 -7.89 13.32 -0.30
C PRO A 34 -6.66 13.82 0.46
N PRO A 35 -5.59 14.24 -0.26
CA PRO A 35 -4.40 14.78 0.39
C PRO A 35 -4.67 15.98 1.31
N CYS A 36 -5.70 16.76 1.01
CA CYS A 36 -6.02 17.94 1.79
C CYS A 36 -6.45 17.66 3.22
N ASP A 37 -6.89 16.43 3.52
CA ASP A 37 -7.19 16.01 4.87
C ASP A 37 -5.93 15.74 5.71
N TYR A 38 -4.74 15.78 5.08
CA TYR A 38 -3.47 15.43 5.70
C TYR A 38 -2.53 16.63 5.82
N THR A 39 -3.06 17.84 5.80
CA THR A 39 -2.27 19.07 5.84
C THR A 39 -2.00 19.59 7.25
N TYR A 40 -2.39 18.83 8.28
CA TYR A 40 -2.20 19.21 9.68
C TYR A 40 -0.73 19.31 10.08
N ASP A 41 0.17 18.65 9.37
CA ASP A 41 1.61 18.71 9.61
C ASP A 41 2.35 18.56 8.28
N PRO A 42 3.27 19.49 7.95
CA PRO A 42 3.99 19.44 6.66
C PRO A 42 4.88 18.22 6.48
N TYR A 43 5.35 17.62 7.58
CA TYR A 43 6.25 16.46 7.54
C TYR A 43 5.50 15.17 7.70
N TYR A 44 4.72 15.04 8.78
CA TYR A 44 4.01 13.79 9.08
C TYR A 44 2.76 13.58 8.24
N GLY A 45 2.18 14.64 7.70
CA GLY A 45 0.97 14.53 6.88
C GLY A 45 1.15 13.63 5.68
N PHE A 46 2.25 13.76 4.96
CA PHE A 46 2.53 12.87 3.83
C PHE A 46 2.74 11.42 4.28
N TYR A 47 3.50 11.20 5.35
CA TYR A 47 3.74 9.85 5.84
C TYR A 47 2.46 9.17 6.28
N ASP A 48 1.56 9.90 6.92
CA ASP A 48 0.25 9.36 7.31
C ASP A 48 -0.60 9.05 6.07
N TYR A 49 -0.56 9.93 5.07
CA TYR A 49 -1.26 9.72 3.81
C TYR A 49 -0.76 8.45 3.11
N TYR A 50 0.56 8.34 2.96
CA TYR A 50 1.17 7.16 2.35
C TYR A 50 0.84 5.89 3.11
N GLY A 51 0.90 5.94 4.44
CA GLY A 51 0.57 4.82 5.29
C GLY A 51 -0.88 4.36 5.14
N ASP A 52 -1.82 5.30 5.07
CA ASP A 52 -3.23 4.97 4.89
C ASP A 52 -3.49 4.31 3.53
N ILE A 53 -2.88 4.83 2.46
CA ILE A 53 -2.99 4.23 1.13
C ILE A 53 -2.40 2.82 1.13
N ARG A 54 -1.20 2.66 1.68
CA ARG A 54 -0.53 1.37 1.74
C ARG A 54 -1.36 0.34 2.51
N ASN A 55 -1.87 0.73 3.66
CA ASN A 55 -2.67 -0.17 4.49
C ASN A 55 -3.97 -0.57 3.79
N ALA A 56 -4.62 0.37 3.10
CA ALA A 56 -5.84 0.09 2.35
C ALA A 56 -5.58 -0.88 1.19
N VAL A 57 -4.48 -0.72 0.46
CA VAL A 57 -4.10 -1.62 -0.62
C VAL A 57 -3.80 -3.02 -0.09
N ILE A 58 -3.02 -3.10 0.99
CA ILE A 58 -2.67 -4.39 1.61
C ILE A 58 -3.92 -5.09 2.12
N TYR A 59 -4.84 -4.36 2.76
CA TYR A 59 -6.10 -4.92 3.25
C TYR A 59 -6.91 -5.54 2.11
N GLU A 60 -7.02 -4.84 0.98
CA GLU A 60 -7.78 -5.35 -0.16
C GLU A 60 -7.14 -6.60 -0.76
N ILE A 61 -5.81 -6.66 -0.84
CA ILE A 61 -5.10 -7.84 -1.32
C ILE A 61 -5.29 -9.03 -0.37
N ILE A 62 -5.21 -8.79 0.93
CA ILE A 62 -5.41 -9.84 1.94
C ILE A 62 -6.81 -10.43 1.82
N THR A 63 -7.83 -9.59 1.68
CA THR A 63 -9.21 -10.06 1.64
C THR A 63 -9.60 -10.62 0.29
N ASP A 64 -9.19 -9.99 -0.81
CA ASP A 64 -9.65 -10.36 -2.15
C ASP A 64 -8.75 -11.39 -2.83
N ASP A 65 -7.45 -11.24 -2.73
CA ASP A 65 -6.50 -12.09 -3.45
C ASP A 65 -6.07 -13.31 -2.62
N LEU A 66 -5.77 -13.10 -1.35
CA LEU A 66 -5.35 -14.18 -0.45
C LEU A 66 -6.50 -14.83 0.29
N LYS A 67 -7.64 -14.14 0.38
CA LYS A 67 -8.86 -14.62 1.05
C LYS A 67 -8.61 -15.07 2.49
N LEU A 68 -7.79 -14.31 3.21
CA LEU A 68 -7.48 -14.57 4.60
C LEU A 68 -8.52 -13.91 5.51
N SER A 69 -8.78 -14.55 6.64
CA SER A 69 -9.72 -14.08 7.65
C SER A 69 -8.98 -13.35 8.76
N PHE A 70 -9.37 -12.12 9.07
CA PHE A 70 -8.76 -11.34 10.14
C PHE A 70 -8.96 -11.95 11.53
N GLY A 71 -9.93 -12.83 11.70
CA GLY A 71 -10.09 -13.54 12.97
C GLY A 71 -9.22 -14.78 13.09
N ASP A 72 -9.06 -15.51 11.99
CA ASP A 72 -8.47 -16.85 12.00
C ASP A 72 -7.02 -16.90 11.50
N ASP A 73 -6.64 -15.98 10.60
CA ASP A 73 -5.34 -16.03 9.92
C ASP A 73 -4.40 -14.90 10.34
N MET A 74 -4.52 -14.40 11.56
CA MET A 74 -3.78 -13.20 12.01
C MET A 74 -2.27 -13.33 11.87
N GLU A 75 -1.70 -14.50 12.17
CA GLU A 75 -0.25 -14.70 12.03
C GLU A 75 0.20 -14.55 10.57
N LYS A 76 -0.54 -15.16 9.65
CA LYS A 76 -0.24 -15.06 8.21
C LYS A 76 -0.42 -13.63 7.72
N ILE A 77 -1.46 -12.95 8.19
CA ILE A 77 -1.76 -11.57 7.84
C ILE A 77 -0.64 -10.66 8.30
N ASP A 78 -0.18 -10.82 9.55
CA ASP A 78 0.88 -9.98 10.11
C ASP A 78 2.19 -10.18 9.34
N ASN A 79 2.56 -11.42 9.05
CA ASN A 79 3.77 -11.73 8.28
C ASN A 79 3.70 -11.16 6.86
N PHE A 80 2.57 -11.33 6.21
CA PHE A 80 2.35 -10.79 4.86
C PHE A 80 2.40 -9.26 4.88
N SER A 81 1.72 -8.63 5.84
CA SER A 81 1.64 -7.17 5.93
C SER A 81 3.01 -6.54 6.16
N GLU A 82 3.85 -7.14 7.00
CA GLU A 82 5.20 -6.67 7.25
C GLU A 82 6.04 -6.68 5.97
N SER A 83 6.02 -7.79 5.25
CA SER A 83 6.75 -7.92 3.99
C SER A 83 6.19 -7.01 2.90
N ALA A 84 4.86 -6.88 2.85
CA ALA A 84 4.19 -5.99 1.90
C ALA A 84 4.55 -4.53 2.14
N ASN A 85 4.63 -4.12 3.40
CA ASN A 85 5.01 -2.75 3.76
C ASN A 85 6.41 -2.42 3.23
N GLU A 86 7.36 -3.32 3.41
CA GLU A 86 8.72 -3.14 2.90
C GLU A 86 8.74 -3.09 1.38
N TRP A 87 8.05 -4.01 0.74
CA TRP A 87 8.04 -4.09 -0.72
C TRP A 87 7.42 -2.86 -1.35
N MET A 88 6.35 -2.31 -0.76
CA MET A 88 5.63 -1.17 -1.33
C MET A 88 6.31 0.17 -1.10
N PHE A 89 7.30 0.24 -0.22
CA PHE A 89 7.88 1.52 0.17
C PHE A 89 8.55 2.23 -1.00
N GLU A 90 9.44 1.55 -1.73
CA GLU A 90 10.17 2.17 -2.84
C GLU A 90 9.34 2.33 -4.14
N PRO A 91 8.68 1.27 -4.64
CA PRO A 91 8.05 1.37 -5.98
C PRO A 91 6.96 2.43 -6.09
N PHE A 92 6.26 2.72 -5.01
CA PHE A 92 5.11 3.62 -5.06
C PHE A 92 5.34 4.96 -4.35
N TYR A 93 6.48 5.11 -3.68
CA TYR A 93 6.77 6.32 -2.92
C TYR A 93 6.72 7.57 -3.81
N ASP A 94 7.45 7.58 -4.91
CA ASP A 94 7.53 8.74 -5.80
C ASP A 94 6.18 9.07 -6.42
N LYS A 95 5.42 8.06 -6.80
CA LYS A 95 4.10 8.22 -7.37
C LYS A 95 3.13 8.88 -6.40
N VAL A 96 3.07 8.38 -5.18
CA VAL A 96 2.19 8.91 -4.14
C VAL A 96 2.66 10.31 -3.71
N LYS A 97 3.97 10.51 -3.58
CA LYS A 97 4.54 11.81 -3.22
C LYS A 97 4.23 12.87 -4.26
N GLY A 98 4.40 12.52 -5.55
CA GLY A 98 4.10 13.44 -6.65
C GLY A 98 2.62 13.84 -6.68
N TYR A 99 1.73 12.89 -6.47
CA TYR A 99 0.30 13.15 -6.40
C TYR A 99 -0.05 14.04 -5.21
N PHE A 100 0.47 13.71 -4.03
CA PHE A 100 0.23 14.47 -2.81
C PHE A 100 0.69 15.92 -2.96
N ASP A 101 1.94 16.11 -3.40
CA ASP A 101 2.51 17.44 -3.57
C ASP A 101 1.75 18.24 -4.64
N GLY A 102 1.33 17.59 -5.73
CA GLY A 102 0.58 18.25 -6.79
C GLY A 102 -0.77 18.78 -6.32
N VAL A 103 -1.49 18.01 -5.50
CA VAL A 103 -2.77 18.45 -4.93
C VAL A 103 -2.58 19.59 -3.95
N ILE A 104 -1.56 19.49 -3.10
CA ILE A 104 -1.25 20.55 -2.12
C ILE A 104 -0.86 21.86 -2.82
N GLU A 105 -0.08 21.80 -3.90
CA GLU A 105 0.30 22.97 -4.69
C GLU A 105 -0.89 23.67 -5.33
N LYS A 106 -1.89 22.90 -5.75
CA LYS A 106 -3.12 23.49 -6.31
C LYS A 106 -3.97 24.19 -5.26
N GLY A 107 -3.70 23.94 -3.99
CA GLY A 107 -4.42 24.50 -2.88
C GLY A 107 -5.57 23.63 -2.40
N CYS A 108 -5.72 23.59 -1.08
CA CYS A 108 -6.79 22.86 -0.42
C CYS A 108 -7.90 23.83 -0.02
N GLU A 109 -8.51 24.42 -1.00
CA GLU A 109 -9.63 25.34 -0.78
C GLU A 109 -10.93 24.56 -0.63
N GLU A 110 -11.69 24.96 0.34
CA GLU A 110 -13.02 24.43 0.54
C GLU A 110 -14.03 25.12 -0.37
#